data_8a5a326499afed9045cd654a8310131c
#
_entry.id   8a5a326499afed9045cd654a8310131c
#
_cell.length_a   1.000
_cell.length_b   1.000
_cell.length_c   1.000
_cell.angle_alpha   90.00
_cell.angle_beta   90.00
_cell.angle_gamma   90.00
#
_symmetry.space_group_name_H-M   'P 1'
#
loop_
_entity.id
_entity.type
_entity.pdbx_description
1 polymer ?
#
loop_
_entity_poly.entity_id
_entity_poly.type
_entity_poly.pdbx_seq_one_letter_code
_entity_poly.pdbx_strand_id
1 'polypeptide(L)'
;MKVTIQVSKTWRIVAIELKSMPRRLPNVPHIYIGLTTMSPDECFEKLQKGKRHSGFKDKWLKVCQEVLEHHEVFTDSKEAKKVLRREKERLAREGHAINGSASKWHTYVVDLDPTGMTDVGEGYVYVGESSHTPEERYVIHKGDKPKPPAKDLRSKVVHKRGIGLNLKLMAELTPQPPVFTQKDSRALERSWARTLKKMEYRVEAGDATPGRKKAKK
;
A
#
# COMPACT_ATOMS: atom_id res chain seq x y z
N MET A 1 -6.48 24.77 -49.27
CA MET A 1 -5.67 24.40 -48.11
C MET A 1 -6.61 23.89 -47.01
N LYS A 2 -6.47 22.61 -46.60
CA LYS A 2 -7.22 22.09 -45.44
C LYS A 2 -6.38 22.41 -44.20
N VAL A 3 -6.86 23.32 -43.37
CA VAL A 3 -6.26 23.58 -42.06
C VAL A 3 -6.64 22.44 -41.14
N THR A 4 -5.70 21.51 -40.85
CA THR A 4 -5.90 20.48 -39.88
C THR A 4 -5.65 21.08 -38.48
N ILE A 5 -6.72 21.41 -37.76
CA ILE A 5 -6.61 21.85 -36.38
C ILE A 5 -6.20 20.62 -35.56
N GLN A 6 -4.95 20.53 -35.13
CA GLN A 6 -4.52 19.57 -34.13
C GLN A 6 -5.09 19.97 -32.78
N VAL A 7 -6.19 19.33 -32.36
CA VAL A 7 -6.70 19.48 -31.01
C VAL A 7 -5.72 18.76 -30.06
N SER A 8 -4.97 19.52 -29.29
CA SER A 8 -4.07 18.99 -28.29
C SER A 8 -4.86 18.19 -27.26
N LYS A 9 -4.45 16.95 -27.02
CA LYS A 9 -5.10 16.07 -26.04
C LYS A 9 -4.87 16.61 -24.63
N THR A 10 -5.95 16.92 -23.93
CA THR A 10 -5.90 17.42 -22.56
C THR A 10 -6.21 16.29 -21.57
N TRP A 11 -5.66 16.38 -20.36
CA TRP A 11 -5.82 15.41 -19.30
C TRP A 11 -6.40 16.07 -18.04
N ARG A 12 -7.25 15.35 -17.35
CA ARG A 12 -7.81 15.75 -16.05
C ARG A 12 -7.66 14.62 -15.04
N ILE A 13 -7.56 14.98 -13.77
CA ILE A 13 -7.68 14.03 -12.68
C ILE A 13 -9.16 13.93 -12.35
N VAL A 14 -9.66 12.71 -12.18
CA VAL A 14 -11.03 12.44 -11.75
C VAL A 14 -11.02 11.70 -10.44
N ALA A 15 -11.84 12.12 -9.49
CA ALA A 15 -12.14 11.44 -8.25
C ALA A 15 -13.60 10.99 -8.22
N ILE A 16 -13.83 9.74 -7.84
CA ILE A 16 -15.16 9.13 -7.79
C ILE A 16 -15.27 8.35 -6.47
N GLU A 17 -16.28 8.67 -5.70
CA GLU A 17 -16.60 7.93 -4.49
C GLU A 17 -17.13 6.54 -4.84
N LEU A 18 -16.70 5.55 -4.08
CA LEU A 18 -17.10 4.15 -4.21
C LEU A 18 -17.91 3.73 -2.99
N LYS A 19 -18.91 2.87 -3.20
CA LYS A 19 -19.59 2.20 -2.10
C LYS A 19 -18.58 1.46 -1.23
N SER A 20 -18.77 1.52 0.10
CA SER A 20 -17.93 0.82 1.06
C SER A 20 -17.74 -0.66 0.67
N MET A 21 -16.52 -1.14 0.82
CA MET A 21 -16.17 -2.54 0.60
C MET A 21 -16.06 -3.26 1.96
N PRO A 22 -17.11 -3.96 2.43
CA PRO A 22 -17.22 -4.48 3.80
C PRO A 22 -16.04 -5.35 4.27
N ARG A 23 -15.31 -5.95 3.33
CA ARG A 23 -14.18 -6.86 3.63
C ARG A 23 -12.83 -6.18 3.78
N ARG A 24 -12.72 -4.88 3.48
CA ARG A 24 -11.41 -4.23 3.42
C ARG A 24 -11.21 -3.07 4.39
N LEU A 25 -12.22 -2.27 4.68
CA LEU A 25 -12.17 -1.15 5.65
C LEU A 25 -13.60 -0.55 5.74
N PRO A 26 -14.49 -1.07 6.58
CA PRO A 26 -15.92 -0.72 6.53
C PRO A 26 -16.22 0.75 6.85
N ASN A 27 -15.32 1.47 7.50
CA ASN A 27 -15.55 2.84 8.00
C ASN A 27 -14.62 3.89 7.34
N VAL A 28 -14.05 3.58 6.17
CA VAL A 28 -13.14 4.48 5.48
C VAL A 28 -13.74 4.87 4.13
N PRO A 29 -13.73 6.16 3.76
CA PRO A 29 -14.16 6.58 2.43
C PRO A 29 -13.32 5.91 1.34
N HIS A 30 -13.99 5.30 0.37
CA HIS A 30 -13.35 4.64 -0.76
C HIS A 30 -13.41 5.55 -1.98
N ILE A 31 -12.26 5.91 -2.53
CA ILE A 31 -12.13 6.80 -3.68
C ILE A 31 -11.42 6.10 -4.82
N TYR A 32 -12.03 6.12 -6.00
CA TYR A 32 -11.32 5.88 -7.24
C TYR A 32 -10.74 7.21 -7.72
N ILE A 33 -9.44 7.23 -8.04
CA ILE A 33 -8.78 8.39 -8.61
C ILE A 33 -7.96 7.96 -9.84
N GLY A 34 -8.16 8.67 -10.95
CA GLY A 34 -7.55 8.33 -12.23
C GLY A 34 -7.34 9.52 -13.14
N LEU A 35 -6.68 9.28 -14.29
CA LEU A 35 -6.57 10.26 -15.37
C LEU A 35 -7.61 9.98 -16.44
N THR A 36 -8.19 11.05 -16.97
CA THR A 36 -9.14 11.02 -18.07
C THR A 36 -8.89 12.17 -19.05
N THR A 37 -9.34 12.00 -20.29
CA THR A 37 -9.41 13.06 -21.29
C THR A 37 -10.83 13.58 -21.47
N MET A 38 -11.77 13.07 -20.72
CA MET A 38 -13.20 13.41 -20.69
C MET A 38 -13.48 14.32 -19.49
N SER A 39 -14.68 14.93 -19.45
CA SER A 39 -15.16 15.56 -18.22
C SER A 39 -15.32 14.51 -17.11
N PRO A 40 -15.33 14.90 -15.82
CA PRO A 40 -15.55 13.98 -14.71
C PRO A 40 -16.85 13.17 -14.84
N ASP A 41 -17.94 13.83 -15.26
CA ASP A 41 -19.26 13.19 -15.40
C ASP A 41 -19.29 12.19 -16.55
N GLU A 42 -18.75 12.55 -17.73
CA GLU A 42 -18.61 11.62 -18.86
C GLU A 42 -17.74 10.42 -18.50
N CYS A 43 -16.67 10.65 -17.72
CA CYS A 43 -15.81 9.58 -17.22
C CYS A 43 -16.59 8.64 -16.30
N PHE A 44 -17.36 9.20 -15.37
CA PHE A 44 -18.20 8.46 -14.43
C PHE A 44 -19.24 7.59 -15.15
N GLU A 45 -20.01 8.17 -16.08
CA GLU A 45 -20.98 7.42 -16.88
C GLU A 45 -20.34 6.28 -17.67
N LYS A 46 -19.17 6.53 -18.27
CA LYS A 46 -18.45 5.51 -19.03
C LYS A 46 -17.95 4.38 -18.15
N LEU A 47 -17.52 4.69 -16.94
CA LEU A 47 -17.07 3.69 -15.95
C LEU A 47 -18.25 2.86 -15.45
N GLN A 48 -19.42 3.46 -15.23
CA GLN A 48 -20.64 2.72 -14.87
C GLN A 48 -21.08 1.74 -15.96
N LYS A 49 -21.02 2.14 -17.22
CA LYS A 49 -21.43 1.33 -18.39
C LYS A 49 -20.36 0.34 -18.84
N GLY A 50 -19.09 0.60 -18.48
CA GLY A 50 -17.94 -0.11 -19.04
C GLY A 50 -17.58 -1.41 -18.34
N LYS A 51 -17.00 -2.34 -19.12
CA LYS A 51 -16.41 -3.59 -18.60
C LYS A 51 -15.03 -3.35 -17.94
N ARG A 52 -14.42 -2.20 -18.13
CA ARG A 52 -13.13 -1.82 -17.52
C ARG A 52 -13.34 -1.60 -16.02
N HIS A 53 -12.42 -2.06 -15.23
CA HIS A 53 -12.51 -2.03 -13.76
C HIS A 53 -13.61 -2.92 -13.19
N SER A 54 -13.72 -4.16 -13.68
CA SER A 54 -14.69 -5.16 -13.23
C SER A 54 -14.76 -5.35 -11.70
N GLY A 55 -13.66 -5.08 -10.97
CA GLY A 55 -13.63 -5.09 -9.50
C GLY A 55 -14.46 -4.00 -8.83
N PHE A 56 -14.89 -2.98 -9.57
CA PHE A 56 -15.73 -1.88 -9.08
C PHE A 56 -17.12 -1.84 -9.72
N LYS A 57 -17.48 -2.85 -10.49
CA LYS A 57 -18.83 -2.95 -11.07
C LYS A 57 -19.85 -2.80 -9.94
N ASP A 58 -20.85 -1.97 -10.17
CA ASP A 58 -21.93 -1.65 -9.23
C ASP A 58 -21.49 -0.98 -7.90
N LYS A 59 -20.25 -0.50 -7.84
CA LYS A 59 -19.70 0.19 -6.65
C LYS A 59 -19.50 1.69 -6.83
N TRP A 60 -19.70 2.21 -8.02
CA TRP A 60 -19.62 3.64 -8.32
C TRP A 60 -20.77 4.38 -7.64
N LEU A 61 -20.46 5.42 -6.85
CA LEU A 61 -21.46 6.18 -6.11
C LEU A 61 -21.70 7.55 -6.75
N LYS A 62 -20.71 8.41 -6.74
CA LYS A 62 -20.80 9.77 -7.32
C LYS A 62 -19.41 10.32 -7.67
N VAL A 63 -19.39 11.33 -8.51
CA VAL A 63 -18.21 12.18 -8.71
C VAL A 63 -17.96 12.99 -7.42
N CYS A 64 -16.72 13.07 -6.97
CA CYS A 64 -16.32 13.77 -5.75
C CYS A 64 -15.04 14.60 -6.00
N GLN A 65 -15.10 15.50 -6.98
CA GLN A 65 -13.95 16.34 -7.35
C GLN A 65 -13.49 17.26 -6.21
N GLU A 66 -14.39 17.58 -5.28
CA GLU A 66 -14.11 18.38 -4.09
C GLU A 66 -13.01 17.82 -3.18
N VAL A 67 -12.71 16.54 -3.31
CA VAL A 67 -11.61 15.92 -2.54
C VAL A 67 -10.23 16.18 -3.16
N LEU A 68 -10.15 16.72 -4.36
CA LEU A 68 -8.90 17.02 -5.04
C LEU A 68 -8.42 18.44 -4.70
N GLU A 69 -7.12 18.60 -4.51
CA GLU A 69 -6.49 19.93 -4.45
C GLU A 69 -6.22 20.51 -5.85
N HIS A 70 -6.07 19.63 -6.86
CA HIS A 70 -5.72 20.00 -8.22
C HIS A 70 -6.84 19.69 -9.20
N HIS A 71 -7.44 20.75 -9.74
CA HIS A 71 -8.53 20.69 -10.72
C HIS A 71 -8.10 21.09 -12.14
N GLU A 72 -6.80 21.30 -12.33
CA GLU A 72 -6.26 21.83 -13.59
C GLU A 72 -6.40 20.83 -14.73
N VAL A 73 -6.36 21.39 -15.93
CA VAL A 73 -6.30 20.65 -17.18
C VAL A 73 -4.86 20.62 -17.66
N PHE A 74 -4.31 19.43 -17.79
CA PHE A 74 -2.93 19.22 -18.21
C PHE A 74 -2.84 18.95 -19.71
N THR A 75 -1.89 19.57 -20.37
CA THR A 75 -1.53 19.28 -21.77
C THR A 75 -0.45 18.20 -21.85
N ASP A 76 0.35 18.04 -20.80
CA ASP A 76 1.36 16.97 -20.69
C ASP A 76 0.88 15.82 -19.79
N SER A 77 0.85 14.62 -20.36
CA SER A 77 0.47 13.41 -19.62
C SER A 77 1.44 12.98 -18.53
N LYS A 78 2.73 13.35 -18.64
CA LYS A 78 3.75 13.04 -17.62
C LYS A 78 3.53 13.90 -16.39
N GLU A 79 3.25 15.19 -16.59
CA GLU A 79 2.91 16.10 -15.53
C GLU A 79 1.61 15.67 -14.82
N ALA A 80 0.55 15.40 -15.59
CA ALA A 80 -0.71 14.88 -15.06
C ALA A 80 -0.51 13.62 -14.21
N LYS A 81 0.33 12.68 -14.64
CA LYS A 81 0.68 11.47 -13.86
C LYS A 81 1.43 11.79 -12.57
N LYS A 82 2.30 12.80 -12.58
CA LYS A 82 3.06 13.23 -11.40
C LYS A 82 2.11 13.82 -10.35
N VAL A 83 1.18 14.69 -10.78
CA VAL A 83 0.16 15.28 -9.89
C VAL A 83 -0.79 14.21 -9.38
N LEU A 84 -1.32 13.33 -10.25
CA LEU A 84 -2.16 12.20 -9.85
C LEU A 84 -1.49 11.34 -8.74
N ARG A 85 -0.19 11.10 -8.84
CA ARG A 85 0.53 10.33 -7.81
C ARG A 85 0.56 11.06 -6.47
N ARG A 86 0.78 12.40 -6.49
CA ARG A 86 0.76 13.21 -5.26
C ARG A 86 -0.61 13.22 -4.61
N GLU A 87 -1.68 13.40 -5.42
CA GLU A 87 -3.06 13.34 -4.93
C GLU A 87 -3.39 11.99 -4.29
N LYS A 88 -2.99 10.88 -4.91
CA LYS A 88 -3.15 9.54 -4.32
C LYS A 88 -2.44 9.39 -2.98
N GLU A 89 -1.20 9.89 -2.89
CA GLU A 89 -0.42 9.84 -1.65
C GLU A 89 -1.05 10.73 -0.56
N ARG A 90 -1.57 11.90 -0.91
CA ARG A 90 -2.24 12.82 0.00
C ARG A 90 -3.54 12.20 0.54
N LEU A 91 -4.46 11.82 -0.34
CA LEU A 91 -5.74 11.20 0.04
C LEU A 91 -5.55 9.93 0.88
N ALA A 92 -4.52 9.13 0.57
CA ALA A 92 -4.20 7.97 1.39
C ALA A 92 -3.77 8.37 2.82
N ARG A 93 -2.99 9.45 2.98
CA ARG A 93 -2.61 10.00 4.31
C ARG A 93 -3.80 10.54 5.08
N GLU A 94 -4.78 11.09 4.39
CA GLU A 94 -6.05 11.57 4.98
C GLU A 94 -7.01 10.42 5.34
N GLY A 95 -6.60 9.18 5.09
CA GLY A 95 -7.35 7.99 5.51
C GLY A 95 -8.30 7.43 4.46
N HIS A 96 -8.25 7.91 3.21
CA HIS A 96 -9.06 7.35 2.14
C HIS A 96 -8.50 6.04 1.58
N ALA A 97 -9.35 5.08 1.28
CA ALA A 97 -8.99 3.88 0.53
C ALA A 97 -8.95 4.19 -0.97
N ILE A 98 -7.78 4.09 -1.59
CA ILE A 98 -7.56 4.52 -2.97
C ILE A 98 -7.62 3.35 -3.94
N ASN A 99 -8.48 3.45 -4.98
CA ASN A 99 -8.63 2.46 -6.04
C ASN A 99 -8.87 1.02 -5.50
N GLY A 100 -9.62 0.92 -4.40
CA GLY A 100 -9.92 -0.36 -3.75
C GLY A 100 -8.73 -1.02 -3.06
N SER A 101 -7.60 -0.37 -2.99
CA SER A 101 -6.45 -0.83 -2.20
C SER A 101 -6.62 -0.43 -0.75
N ALA A 102 -6.16 -1.28 0.16
CA ALA A 102 -6.05 -0.89 1.55
C ALA A 102 -5.15 0.34 1.66
N SER A 103 -5.65 1.38 2.31
CA SER A 103 -4.89 2.60 2.55
C SER A 103 -4.03 2.51 3.80
N LYS A 104 -4.29 1.52 4.66
CA LYS A 104 -3.57 1.35 5.93
C LYS A 104 -2.53 0.25 5.79
N TRP A 105 -1.30 0.61 6.09
CA TRP A 105 -0.16 -0.29 6.13
C TRP A 105 0.35 -0.38 7.56
N HIS A 106 0.78 -1.57 7.93
CA HIS A 106 1.29 -1.86 9.27
C HIS A 106 2.74 -2.31 9.17
N THR A 107 3.60 -1.76 10.02
CA THR A 107 4.92 -2.32 10.29
C THR A 107 4.82 -3.12 11.58
N TYR A 108 5.46 -4.27 11.63
CA TYR A 108 5.35 -5.20 12.75
C TYR A 108 6.68 -5.87 13.04
N VAL A 109 6.82 -6.35 14.29
CA VAL A 109 7.99 -7.08 14.77
C VAL A 109 7.54 -8.48 15.22
N VAL A 110 8.29 -9.49 14.82
CA VAL A 110 8.08 -10.88 15.23
C VAL A 110 9.34 -11.35 15.95
N ASP A 111 9.19 -11.93 17.14
CA ASP A 111 10.26 -12.64 17.82
C ASP A 111 10.58 -13.92 17.08
N LEU A 112 11.86 -14.20 16.90
CA LEU A 112 12.37 -15.37 16.22
C LEU A 112 13.12 -16.27 17.21
N ASP A 113 12.97 -17.57 17.05
CA ASP A 113 13.70 -18.57 17.80
C ASP A 113 15.21 -18.50 17.48
N PRO A 114 16.05 -18.16 18.46
CA PRO A 114 17.49 -18.06 18.28
C PRO A 114 18.22 -19.43 18.36
N THR A 115 17.51 -20.53 18.54
CA THR A 115 18.12 -21.87 18.74
C THR A 115 19.11 -22.18 17.62
N GLY A 116 20.33 -22.55 18.02
CA GLY A 116 21.43 -22.85 17.11
C GLY A 116 22.15 -21.62 16.53
N MET A 117 21.95 -20.46 17.12
CA MET A 117 22.63 -19.22 16.72
C MET A 117 23.59 -18.78 17.83
N THR A 118 24.76 -18.30 17.43
CA THR A 118 25.71 -17.60 18.28
C THR A 118 25.55 -16.12 18.06
N ASP A 119 25.57 -15.31 19.10
CA ASP A 119 25.52 -13.86 19.03
C ASP A 119 24.20 -13.31 18.48
N VAL A 120 23.19 -13.32 19.31
CA VAL A 120 21.86 -12.73 19.03
C VAL A 120 21.62 -11.41 19.78
N GLY A 121 22.59 -10.94 20.58
CA GLY A 121 22.49 -9.74 21.39
C GLY A 121 21.26 -9.76 22.31
N GLU A 122 20.47 -8.67 22.30
CA GLU A 122 19.22 -8.53 23.07
C GLU A 122 18.10 -9.47 22.57
N GLY A 123 18.24 -10.06 21.38
CA GLY A 123 17.28 -10.99 20.82
C GLY A 123 17.34 -11.10 19.30
N TYR A 124 16.55 -12.03 18.76
CA TYR A 124 16.46 -12.26 17.33
C TYR A 124 15.04 -11.92 16.84
N VAL A 125 14.94 -10.99 15.94
CA VAL A 125 13.64 -10.46 15.49
C VAL A 125 13.53 -10.34 13.98
N TYR A 126 12.32 -10.40 13.49
CA TYR A 126 11.96 -10.06 12.11
C TYR A 126 11.13 -8.77 12.10
N VAL A 127 11.48 -7.85 11.20
CA VAL A 127 10.69 -6.65 10.93
C VAL A 127 10.06 -6.79 9.54
N GLY A 128 8.77 -6.51 9.45
CA GLY A 128 8.04 -6.61 8.19
C GLY A 128 6.99 -5.53 8.02
N GLU A 129 6.49 -5.40 6.78
CA GLU A 129 5.39 -4.51 6.44
C GLU A 129 4.24 -5.28 5.78
N SER A 130 3.00 -4.83 5.96
CA SER A 130 1.83 -5.46 5.36
C SER A 130 0.63 -4.53 5.32
N SER A 131 -0.26 -4.78 4.34
CA SER A 131 -1.63 -4.23 4.34
C SER A 131 -2.60 -5.03 5.22
N HIS A 132 -2.19 -6.18 5.77
CA HIS A 132 -2.90 -6.92 6.80
C HIS A 132 -2.52 -6.39 8.17
N THR A 133 -3.37 -6.60 9.19
CA THR A 133 -2.96 -6.34 10.57
C THR A 133 -1.77 -7.22 10.95
N PRO A 134 -0.98 -6.83 11.96
CA PRO A 134 0.15 -7.65 12.42
C PRO A 134 -0.26 -9.09 12.74
N GLU A 135 -1.40 -9.26 13.41
CA GLU A 135 -1.96 -10.56 13.82
C GLU A 135 -2.33 -11.41 12.60
N GLU A 136 -3.10 -10.83 11.66
CA GLU A 136 -3.47 -11.52 10.42
C GLU A 136 -2.23 -11.92 9.62
N ARG A 137 -1.25 -11.03 9.59
CA ARG A 137 -0.01 -11.27 8.84
C ARG A 137 0.83 -12.36 9.47
N TYR A 138 0.91 -12.39 10.80
CA TYR A 138 1.60 -13.45 11.54
C TYR A 138 0.95 -14.83 11.28
N VAL A 139 -0.37 -14.93 11.35
CA VAL A 139 -1.12 -16.16 11.00
C VAL A 139 -0.83 -16.61 9.57
N ILE A 140 -0.76 -15.68 8.59
CA ILE A 140 -0.37 -16.01 7.21
C ILE A 140 1.04 -16.58 7.15
N HIS A 141 1.98 -16.01 7.91
CA HIS A 141 3.36 -16.49 7.95
C HIS A 141 3.47 -17.90 8.53
N LYS A 142 2.70 -18.21 9.58
CA LYS A 142 2.67 -19.55 10.20
C LYS A 142 2.01 -20.61 9.32
N GLY A 143 1.23 -20.19 8.33
CA GLY A 143 0.55 -21.10 7.40
C GLY A 143 -0.82 -21.58 7.89
N ASP A 144 -1.35 -20.98 8.96
CA ASP A 144 -2.58 -21.44 9.64
C ASP A 144 -3.88 -21.03 8.91
N LYS A 145 -3.81 -20.45 7.73
CA LYS A 145 -5.00 -20.15 6.92
C LYS A 145 -5.39 -21.35 6.03
N PRO A 146 -6.68 -21.71 5.99
CA PRO A 146 -7.17 -22.90 5.25
C PRO A 146 -7.05 -22.80 3.72
N LYS A 147 -6.71 -21.64 3.16
CA LYS A 147 -6.38 -21.46 1.74
C LYS A 147 -5.14 -20.57 1.64
N PRO A 148 -3.99 -21.12 1.26
CA PRO A 148 -2.84 -20.28 0.95
C PRO A 148 -3.22 -19.34 -0.21
N PRO A 149 -2.82 -18.06 -0.15
CA PRO A 149 -2.97 -17.17 -1.29
C PRO A 149 -2.22 -17.77 -2.50
N ALA A 150 -2.67 -17.45 -3.73
CA ALA A 150 -2.13 -17.98 -4.98
C ALA A 150 -0.61 -17.74 -5.18
N LYS A 151 0.01 -16.90 -4.39
CA LYS A 151 1.46 -16.78 -4.21
C LYS A 151 1.79 -17.04 -2.74
N ASP A 152 2.85 -17.78 -2.50
CA ASP A 152 3.40 -17.97 -1.16
C ASP A 152 3.95 -16.63 -0.64
N LEU A 153 3.10 -15.91 0.09
CA LEU A 153 3.43 -14.62 0.71
C LEU A 153 4.12 -14.81 2.08
N ARG A 154 4.43 -16.05 2.46
CA ARG A 154 5.06 -16.33 3.75
C ARG A 154 6.52 -15.92 3.76
N SER A 155 6.95 -15.27 4.84
CA SER A 155 8.37 -15.15 5.12
C SER A 155 8.90 -16.53 5.54
N LYS A 156 9.90 -17.04 4.83
CA LYS A 156 10.54 -18.33 5.17
C LYS A 156 11.13 -18.32 6.57
N VAL A 157 11.64 -17.16 7.01
CA VAL A 157 12.23 -16.99 8.36
C VAL A 157 11.15 -17.06 9.41
N VAL A 158 10.09 -16.24 9.29
CA VAL A 158 8.99 -16.23 10.27
C VAL A 158 8.25 -17.57 10.30
N HIS A 159 8.05 -18.21 9.14
CA HIS A 159 7.42 -19.52 9.08
C HIS A 159 8.17 -20.56 9.90
N LYS A 160 9.50 -20.60 9.78
CA LYS A 160 10.35 -21.56 10.46
C LYS A 160 10.63 -21.20 11.92
N ARG A 161 10.89 -19.94 12.22
CA ARG A 161 11.46 -19.47 13.49
C ARG A 161 10.56 -18.51 14.27
N GLY A 162 9.43 -18.04 13.72
CA GLY A 162 8.55 -17.10 14.39
C GLY A 162 7.95 -17.69 15.66
N ILE A 163 8.16 -17.03 16.80
CA ILE A 163 7.61 -17.37 18.12
C ILE A 163 6.28 -16.64 18.34
N GLY A 164 6.25 -15.34 18.09
CA GLY A 164 5.09 -14.48 18.28
C GLY A 164 5.34 -13.04 17.85
N LEU A 165 4.29 -12.21 17.88
CA LEU A 165 4.43 -10.78 17.71
C LEU A 165 5.08 -10.16 18.94
N ASN A 166 6.09 -9.31 18.75
CA ASN A 166 6.68 -8.53 19.83
C ASN A 166 5.93 -7.21 20.01
N LEU A 167 4.82 -7.25 20.74
CA LEU A 167 3.97 -6.07 20.97
C LEU A 167 4.70 -4.99 21.78
N LYS A 168 5.60 -5.37 22.67
CA LYS A 168 6.41 -4.44 23.48
C LYS A 168 7.30 -3.58 22.57
N LEU A 169 8.13 -4.21 21.74
CA LEU A 169 8.99 -3.50 20.79
C LEU A 169 8.17 -2.68 19.80
N MET A 170 7.03 -3.20 19.33
CA MET A 170 6.15 -2.46 18.45
C MET A 170 5.64 -1.18 19.12
N ALA A 171 5.24 -1.22 20.40
CA ALA A 171 4.81 -0.05 21.15
C ALA A 171 5.96 0.96 21.37
N GLU A 172 7.15 0.49 21.68
CA GLU A 172 8.34 1.35 21.87
C GLU A 172 8.79 2.06 20.58
N LEU A 173 8.66 1.38 19.44
CA LEU A 173 9.05 1.89 18.13
C LEU A 173 7.99 2.79 17.48
N THR A 174 6.77 2.78 18.01
CA THR A 174 5.63 3.49 17.43
C THR A 174 5.22 4.71 18.24
N PRO A 175 5.80 5.87 18.00
CA PRO A 175 5.04 7.10 18.14
C PRO A 175 4.67 7.67 16.76
N GLN A 176 4.21 6.87 15.80
CA GLN A 176 3.99 7.39 14.45
C GLN A 176 2.53 7.24 14.00
N PRO A 177 2.00 8.24 13.25
CA PRO A 177 0.67 8.15 12.69
C PRO A 177 0.55 6.92 11.79
N PRO A 178 -0.67 6.43 11.55
CA PRO A 178 -0.92 5.33 10.62
C PRO A 178 -0.24 5.58 9.28
N VAL A 179 0.39 4.55 8.72
CA VAL A 179 1.07 4.65 7.43
C VAL A 179 0.07 4.30 6.33
N PHE A 180 -0.11 5.20 5.38
CA PHE A 180 -1.14 5.08 4.34
C PHE A 180 -0.59 4.68 2.97
N THR A 181 0.71 4.64 2.78
CA THR A 181 1.31 4.16 1.54
C THR A 181 2.31 3.03 1.79
N GLN A 182 2.42 2.10 0.86
CA GLN A 182 3.43 1.03 0.95
C GLN A 182 4.85 1.60 0.98
N LYS A 183 5.08 2.71 0.27
CA LYS A 183 6.39 3.38 0.25
C LYS A 183 6.80 3.86 1.64
N ASP A 184 5.87 4.51 2.35
CA ASP A 184 6.12 5.02 3.71
C ASP A 184 6.27 3.85 4.69
N SER A 185 5.45 2.79 4.54
CA SER A 185 5.57 1.57 5.36
C SER A 185 6.92 0.89 5.21
N ARG A 186 7.44 0.77 3.99
CA ARG A 186 8.80 0.26 3.73
C ARG A 186 9.90 1.17 4.29
N ALA A 187 9.67 2.49 4.27
CA ALA A 187 10.60 3.42 4.90
C ALA A 187 10.64 3.23 6.42
N LEU A 188 9.47 3.03 7.03
CA LEU A 188 9.31 2.76 8.45
C LEU A 188 9.93 1.40 8.83
N GLU A 189 9.67 0.33 8.07
CA GLU A 189 10.30 -0.99 8.25
C GLU A 189 11.83 -0.89 8.29
N ARG A 190 12.42 -0.17 7.33
CA ARG A 190 13.87 0.06 7.31
C ARG A 190 14.36 0.90 8.49
N SER A 191 13.56 1.87 8.95
CA SER A 191 13.87 2.68 10.13
C SER A 191 13.89 1.81 11.38
N TRP A 192 12.85 1.02 11.61
CA TRP A 192 12.74 0.10 12.74
C TRP A 192 13.87 -0.90 12.75
N ALA A 193 14.16 -1.53 11.61
CA ALA A 193 15.26 -2.48 11.50
C ALA A 193 16.62 -1.85 11.89
N ARG A 194 16.86 -0.58 11.51
CA ARG A 194 18.09 0.14 11.92
C ARG A 194 18.11 0.48 13.40
N THR A 195 16.97 0.90 13.97
CA THR A 195 16.86 1.20 15.40
C THR A 195 17.11 -0.05 16.23
N LEU A 196 16.47 -1.18 15.91
CA LEU A 196 16.65 -2.44 16.60
C LEU A 196 18.09 -2.97 16.51
N LYS A 197 18.76 -2.80 15.37
CA LYS A 197 20.20 -3.12 15.25
C LYS A 197 21.08 -2.26 16.17
N LYS A 198 20.74 -0.98 16.36
CA LYS A 198 21.43 -0.12 17.33
C LYS A 198 21.15 -0.52 18.79
N MET A 199 20.01 -1.14 19.04
CA MET A 199 19.64 -1.73 20.33
C MET A 199 20.17 -3.17 20.47
N GLU A 200 21.16 -3.55 19.67
CA GLU A 200 21.85 -4.83 19.69
C GLU A 200 20.98 -6.07 19.39
N TYR A 201 19.80 -5.88 18.78
CA TYR A 201 19.03 -7.01 18.25
C TYR A 201 19.63 -7.53 16.94
N ARG A 202 19.62 -8.83 16.77
CA ARG A 202 19.79 -9.43 15.46
C ARG A 202 18.50 -9.32 14.67
N VAL A 203 18.55 -8.64 13.51
CA VAL A 203 17.35 -8.26 12.76
C VAL A 203 17.34 -8.87 11.37
N GLU A 204 16.29 -9.63 11.07
CA GLU A 204 15.87 -9.97 9.71
C GLU A 204 14.80 -8.97 9.25
N ALA A 205 14.83 -8.56 7.98
CA ALA A 205 13.83 -7.67 7.42
C ALA A 205 13.39 -8.13 6.02
N GLY A 206 12.13 -7.92 5.68
CA GLY A 206 11.52 -8.47 4.47
C GLY A 206 12.21 -8.05 3.16
N ASP A 207 12.49 -6.76 3.00
CA ASP A 207 13.15 -6.18 1.80
C ASP A 207 14.53 -5.56 2.13
N ALA A 208 14.98 -5.65 3.37
CA ALA A 208 16.20 -4.97 3.84
C ALA A 208 17.49 -5.74 3.60
N THR A 209 17.50 -6.80 2.79
CA THR A 209 18.73 -7.40 2.33
C THR A 209 19.33 -6.53 1.22
N PRO A 210 20.36 -5.69 1.51
CA PRO A 210 21.06 -4.98 0.46
C PRO A 210 21.75 -6.03 -0.41
N GLY A 211 21.31 -6.17 -1.65
CA GLY A 211 22.18 -6.75 -2.65
C GLY A 211 21.90 -8.15 -3.13
N ARG A 212 20.68 -8.65 -3.14
CA ARG A 212 20.37 -9.73 -4.09
C ARG A 212 20.18 -9.13 -5.47
N LYS A 213 21.33 -8.82 -6.15
CA LYS A 213 21.34 -8.60 -7.60
C LYS A 213 20.62 -9.78 -8.23
N LYS A 214 19.47 -9.52 -8.89
CA LYS A 214 18.85 -10.52 -9.76
C LYS A 214 19.92 -10.94 -10.75
N ALA A 215 20.39 -12.17 -10.66
CA ALA A 215 21.18 -12.75 -11.72
C ALA A 215 20.32 -12.65 -12.99
N LYS A 216 20.75 -11.86 -13.94
CA LYS A 216 20.17 -11.84 -15.28
C LYS A 216 20.39 -13.22 -15.86
N LYS A 217 19.29 -13.96 -16.09
CA LYS A 217 19.28 -15.09 -17.03
C LYS A 217 19.16 -14.55 -18.44
#